data_78801ce955f551de1fad0e997be53005
#
_entry.id   78801ce955f551de1fad0e997be53005
#
_cell.length_a   1.000
_cell.length_b   1.000
_cell.length_c   1.000
_cell.angle_alpha   90.00
_cell.angle_beta   90.00
_cell.angle_gamma   90.00
#
_symmetry.space_group_name_H-M   'P 1'
#
loop_
_entity.id
_entity.type
_entity.pdbx_description
1 polymer ?
#
loop_
_entity_poly.entity_id
_entity_poly.type
_entity_poly.pdbx_seq_one_letter_code
_entity_poly.pdbx_strand_id
1 'polypeptide(L)'
;MRTRPRPRGERAISAGVTLIEVLVALAIVAVTLGAGIRAAGALTGTAERLGDVSAAPWCADNQLTALKLAHQYPAVGDSDFACEQLGRSYRGRLVVRPTLNLNFRRVDARIVDASGRPVLGLTAVLSRY
;
A
#
# COMPACT_ATOMS: atom_id res chain seq x y z
N MET A 1 46.51 -29.07 -63.34
CA MET A 1 45.57 -29.73 -62.44
C MET A 1 45.85 -29.26 -61.02
N ARG A 2 45.09 -28.28 -60.49
CA ARG A 2 45.32 -27.69 -59.14
C ARG A 2 44.39 -28.37 -58.14
N THR A 3 44.94 -29.13 -57.23
CA THR A 3 44.24 -29.75 -56.10
C THR A 3 43.93 -28.70 -55.05
N ARG A 4 42.63 -28.44 -54.81
CA ARG A 4 42.14 -27.57 -53.69
C ARG A 4 42.31 -28.32 -52.35
N PRO A 5 42.87 -27.67 -51.32
CA PRO A 5 42.89 -28.25 -50.00
C PRO A 5 41.47 -28.26 -49.39
N ARG A 6 41.09 -29.42 -48.84
CA ARG A 6 39.84 -29.58 -48.07
C ARG A 6 39.95 -28.80 -46.75
N PRO A 7 38.91 -28.06 -46.35
CA PRO A 7 38.90 -27.43 -45.01
C PRO A 7 38.91 -28.52 -43.93
N ARG A 8 39.85 -28.42 -43.02
CA ARG A 8 39.88 -29.21 -41.80
C ARG A 8 38.61 -28.87 -41.00
N GLY A 9 37.75 -29.89 -40.78
CA GLY A 9 36.59 -29.74 -39.94
C GLY A 9 37.06 -29.34 -38.52
N GLU A 10 36.63 -28.19 -38.08
CA GLU A 10 36.71 -27.80 -36.66
C GLU A 10 35.93 -28.82 -35.85
N ARG A 11 36.70 -29.60 -35.06
CA ARG A 11 36.11 -30.46 -34.03
C ARG A 11 35.48 -29.52 -33.02
N ALA A 12 34.16 -29.41 -33.02
CA ALA A 12 33.43 -28.82 -31.91
C ALA A 12 33.78 -29.59 -30.63
N ILE A 13 34.56 -28.97 -29.76
CA ILE A 13 34.89 -29.52 -28.46
C ILE A 13 33.56 -29.50 -27.68
N SER A 14 32.90 -30.64 -27.56
CA SER A 14 31.82 -30.87 -26.66
C SER A 14 32.38 -30.77 -25.22
N ALA A 15 32.34 -29.55 -24.66
CA ALA A 15 32.65 -29.36 -23.24
C ALA A 15 31.51 -29.98 -22.43
N GLY A 16 31.78 -31.13 -21.80
CA GLY A 16 30.84 -31.73 -20.85
C GLY A 16 30.72 -30.83 -19.61
N VAL A 17 29.49 -30.60 -19.15
CA VAL A 17 29.22 -29.85 -17.90
C VAL A 17 29.67 -30.71 -16.72
N THR A 18 30.43 -30.11 -15.80
CA THR A 18 30.89 -30.79 -14.58
C THR A 18 29.81 -30.79 -13.50
N LEU A 19 29.83 -31.78 -12.60
CA LEU A 19 28.87 -31.86 -11.48
C LEU A 19 28.92 -30.61 -10.61
N ILE A 20 30.10 -30.08 -10.35
CA ILE A 20 30.25 -28.85 -9.54
C ILE A 20 29.64 -27.63 -10.23
N GLU A 21 29.75 -27.56 -11.54
CA GLU A 21 29.15 -26.45 -12.33
C GLU A 21 27.65 -26.47 -12.22
N VAL A 22 26.99 -27.63 -12.30
CA VAL A 22 25.55 -27.78 -12.09
C VAL A 22 25.15 -27.39 -10.67
N LEU A 23 25.90 -27.80 -9.65
CA LEU A 23 25.63 -27.45 -8.26
C LEU A 23 25.75 -25.94 -8.03
N VAL A 24 26.76 -25.30 -8.57
CA VAL A 24 26.94 -23.85 -8.49
C VAL A 24 25.79 -23.10 -9.20
N ALA A 25 25.43 -23.56 -10.40
CA ALA A 25 24.31 -22.97 -11.14
C ALA A 25 22.98 -23.07 -10.37
N LEU A 26 22.70 -24.24 -9.78
CA LEU A 26 21.50 -24.44 -8.94
C LEU A 26 21.53 -23.56 -7.68
N ALA A 27 22.67 -23.38 -7.04
CA ALA A 27 22.82 -22.51 -5.89
C ALA A 27 22.52 -21.05 -6.24
N ILE A 28 23.03 -20.57 -7.37
CA ILE A 28 22.77 -19.20 -7.86
C ILE A 28 21.28 -19.02 -8.16
N VAL A 29 20.66 -19.98 -8.85
CA VAL A 29 19.22 -19.93 -9.16
C VAL A 29 18.39 -19.92 -7.87
N ALA A 30 18.72 -20.75 -6.88
CA ALA A 30 18.01 -20.80 -5.61
C ALA A 30 18.07 -19.46 -4.85
N VAL A 31 19.24 -18.81 -4.81
CA VAL A 31 19.44 -17.51 -4.17
C VAL A 31 18.66 -16.42 -4.91
N THR A 32 18.72 -16.39 -6.23
CA THR A 32 18.02 -15.37 -7.03
C THR A 32 16.50 -15.51 -6.93
N LEU A 33 15.96 -16.72 -6.96
CA LEU A 33 14.54 -16.98 -6.75
C LEU A 33 14.07 -16.57 -5.35
N GLY A 34 14.86 -16.92 -4.32
CA GLY A 34 14.56 -16.52 -2.94
C GLY A 34 14.53 -15.00 -2.75
N ALA A 35 15.45 -14.29 -3.36
CA ALA A 35 15.46 -12.82 -3.36
C ALA A 35 14.26 -12.24 -4.12
N GLY A 36 13.90 -12.81 -5.27
CA GLY A 36 12.75 -12.39 -6.07
C GLY A 36 11.42 -12.52 -5.32
N ILE A 37 11.19 -13.63 -4.62
CA ILE A 37 9.99 -13.86 -3.81
C ILE A 37 9.87 -12.83 -2.69
N ARG A 38 10.97 -12.51 -2.00
CA ARG A 38 10.98 -11.49 -0.94
C ARG A 38 10.66 -10.10 -1.49
N ALA A 39 11.23 -9.74 -2.64
CA ALA A 39 10.95 -8.47 -3.30
C ALA A 39 9.48 -8.36 -3.72
N ALA A 40 8.90 -9.41 -4.28
CA ALA A 40 7.49 -9.45 -4.65
C ALA A 40 6.57 -9.28 -3.44
N GLY A 41 6.86 -9.94 -2.31
CA GLY A 41 6.10 -9.79 -1.07
C GLY A 41 6.15 -8.35 -0.52
N ALA A 42 7.31 -7.70 -0.57
CA ALA A 42 7.44 -6.30 -0.14
C ALA A 42 6.63 -5.34 -1.02
N LEU A 43 6.59 -5.56 -2.34
CA LEU A 43 5.80 -4.76 -3.27
C LEU A 43 4.30 -4.89 -3.01
N THR A 44 3.81 -6.11 -2.73
CA THR A 44 2.40 -6.34 -2.41
C THR A 44 1.98 -5.59 -1.14
N GLY A 45 2.77 -5.68 -0.07
CA GLY A 45 2.48 -4.95 1.17
C GLY A 45 2.52 -3.42 0.99
N THR A 46 3.41 -2.92 0.13
CA THR A 46 3.47 -1.49 -0.20
C THR A 46 2.23 -1.05 -0.99
N ALA A 47 1.77 -1.85 -1.95
CA ALA A 47 0.58 -1.56 -2.75
C ALA A 47 -0.70 -1.52 -1.89
N GLU A 48 -0.85 -2.44 -0.94
CA GLU A 48 -1.96 -2.44 0.01
C GLU A 48 -1.97 -1.16 0.86
N ARG A 49 -0.81 -0.79 1.38
CA ARG A 49 -0.67 0.43 2.20
C ARG A 49 -0.97 1.70 1.40
N LEU A 50 -0.54 1.76 0.14
CA LEU A 50 -0.88 2.88 -0.76
C LEU A 50 -2.38 2.97 -1.00
N GLY A 51 -3.07 1.84 -1.14
CA GLY A 51 -4.52 1.79 -1.24
C GLY A 51 -5.20 2.40 0.00
N ASP A 52 -4.75 2.08 1.20
CA ASP A 52 -5.30 2.63 2.44
C ASP A 52 -5.02 4.13 2.57
N VAL A 53 -3.79 4.57 2.28
CA VAL A 53 -3.42 5.99 2.31
C VAL A 53 -4.21 6.82 1.29
N SER A 54 -4.65 6.22 0.19
CA SER A 54 -5.46 6.90 -0.82
C SER A 54 -6.95 6.91 -0.48
N ALA A 55 -7.49 5.82 0.06
CA ALA A 55 -8.93 5.67 0.30
C ALA A 55 -9.38 6.26 1.66
N ALA A 56 -8.56 6.16 2.69
CA ALA A 56 -8.90 6.66 4.02
C ALA A 56 -9.17 8.18 4.09
N PRO A 57 -8.41 9.05 3.38
CA PRO A 57 -8.72 10.48 3.32
C PRO A 57 -10.12 10.78 2.82
N TRP A 58 -10.56 10.08 1.77
CA TRP A 58 -11.91 10.29 1.22
C TRP A 58 -12.99 9.90 2.22
N CYS A 59 -12.77 8.86 3.01
CA CYS A 59 -13.66 8.47 4.07
C CYS A 59 -13.82 9.57 5.12
N ALA A 60 -12.71 10.11 5.62
CA ALA A 60 -12.72 11.19 6.61
C ALA A 60 -13.30 12.48 6.05
N ASP A 61 -12.91 12.86 4.83
CA ASP A 61 -13.38 14.09 4.18
C ASP A 61 -14.89 14.05 3.87
N ASN A 62 -15.39 12.92 3.37
CA ASN A 62 -16.82 12.73 3.13
C ASN A 62 -17.63 12.87 4.42
N GLN A 63 -17.13 12.32 5.55
CA GLN A 63 -17.81 12.44 6.84
C GLN A 63 -17.82 13.89 7.34
N LEU A 64 -16.68 14.59 7.27
CA LEU A 64 -16.59 15.99 7.67
C LEU A 64 -17.40 16.90 6.76
N THR A 65 -17.41 16.64 5.48
CA THR A 65 -18.19 17.38 4.48
C THR A 65 -19.69 17.16 4.68
N ALA A 66 -20.11 15.93 4.97
CA ALA A 66 -21.51 15.64 5.29
C ALA A 66 -22.01 16.46 6.50
N LEU A 67 -21.20 16.55 7.56
CA LEU A 67 -21.50 17.37 8.72
C LEU A 67 -21.64 18.86 8.36
N LYS A 68 -20.77 19.38 7.51
CA LYS A 68 -20.81 20.77 7.03
C LYS A 68 -22.06 21.03 6.18
N LEU A 69 -22.34 20.18 5.22
CA LEU A 69 -23.48 20.35 4.31
C LEU A 69 -24.84 20.22 5.02
N ALA A 70 -24.90 19.34 6.03
CA ALA A 70 -26.10 19.20 6.85
C ALA A 70 -26.25 20.29 7.92
N HIS A 71 -25.35 21.27 7.95
CA HIS A 71 -25.28 22.30 9.00
C HIS A 71 -25.38 21.72 10.42
N GLN A 72 -24.78 20.52 10.61
CA GLN A 72 -24.79 19.87 11.91
C GLN A 72 -23.72 20.45 12.83
N TYR A 73 -24.17 20.79 14.05
CA TYR A 73 -23.28 21.22 15.11
C TYR A 73 -23.18 20.08 16.14
N PRO A 74 -22.26 19.11 15.96
CA PRO A 74 -22.23 17.91 16.76
C PRO A 74 -21.96 18.20 18.23
N ALA A 75 -22.53 17.40 19.12
CA ALA A 75 -22.26 17.51 20.56
C ALA A 75 -20.78 17.20 20.85
N VAL A 76 -20.25 17.84 21.88
CA VAL A 76 -18.91 17.53 22.39
C VAL A 76 -18.88 16.08 22.86
N GLY A 77 -17.87 15.33 22.44
CA GLY A 77 -17.73 13.91 22.76
C GLY A 77 -17.12 13.14 21.60
N ASP A 78 -17.11 11.86 21.76
CA ASP A 78 -16.57 10.90 20.78
C ASP A 78 -17.72 10.08 20.20
N SER A 79 -17.71 9.86 18.90
CA SER A 79 -18.66 8.97 18.21
C SER A 79 -17.96 8.17 17.14
N ASP A 80 -18.41 6.94 16.91
CA ASP A 80 -17.86 6.08 15.90
C ASP A 80 -18.69 6.14 14.62
N PHE A 81 -18.02 5.96 13.48
CA PHE A 81 -18.64 5.83 12.16
C PHE A 81 -17.92 4.77 11.34
N ALA A 82 -18.56 4.27 10.32
CA ALA A 82 -17.97 3.36 9.37
C ALA A 82 -18.17 3.90 7.96
N CYS A 83 -17.23 3.60 7.09
CA CYS A 83 -17.33 3.93 5.68
C CYS A 83 -16.69 2.85 4.82
N GLU A 84 -17.09 2.81 3.57
CA GLU A 84 -16.52 1.93 2.57
C GLU A 84 -15.99 2.79 1.41
N GLN A 85 -14.72 2.59 1.06
CA GLN A 85 -14.08 3.28 -0.06
C GLN A 85 -13.21 2.31 -0.84
N LEU A 86 -13.37 2.32 -2.17
CA LEU A 86 -12.61 1.45 -3.08
C LEU A 86 -12.69 -0.04 -2.72
N GLY A 87 -13.89 -0.51 -2.27
CA GLY A 87 -14.10 -1.88 -1.85
C GLY A 87 -13.42 -2.28 -0.53
N ARG A 88 -13.00 -1.30 0.28
CA ARG A 88 -12.40 -1.49 1.60
C ARG A 88 -13.25 -0.83 2.67
N SER A 89 -13.41 -1.53 3.79
CA SER A 89 -14.14 -1.03 4.95
C SER A 89 -13.19 -0.38 5.95
N TYR A 90 -13.52 0.83 6.36
CA TYR A 90 -12.79 1.58 7.38
C TYR A 90 -13.70 1.90 8.56
N ARG A 91 -13.12 1.91 9.73
CA ARG A 91 -13.78 2.44 10.93
C ARG A 91 -13.19 3.80 11.25
N GLY A 92 -14.07 4.74 11.58
CA GLY A 92 -13.67 6.07 11.95
C GLY A 92 -14.21 6.44 13.33
N ARG A 93 -13.50 7.36 13.98
CA ARG A 93 -13.94 8.01 15.21
C ARG A 93 -13.92 9.51 15.02
N LEU A 94 -15.05 10.13 15.27
CA LEU A 94 -15.18 11.58 15.38
C LEU A 94 -14.93 11.99 16.82
N VAL A 95 -13.97 12.88 17.02
CA VAL A 95 -13.62 13.44 18.31
C VAL A 95 -13.95 14.91 18.28
N VAL A 96 -15.05 15.31 18.94
CA VAL A 96 -15.55 16.69 18.95
C VAL A 96 -15.09 17.37 20.24
N ARG A 97 -14.41 18.50 20.11
CA ARG A 97 -13.91 19.29 21.24
C ARG A 97 -14.37 20.73 21.12
N PRO A 98 -14.63 21.41 22.24
CA PRO A 98 -14.95 22.82 22.24
C PRO A 98 -13.72 23.64 21.83
N THR A 99 -13.96 24.82 21.30
CA THR A 99 -12.92 25.83 21.06
C THR A 99 -13.10 27.00 22.02
N LEU A 100 -12.16 27.94 22.04
CA LEU A 100 -12.28 29.17 22.84
C LEU A 100 -13.52 29.99 22.47
N ASN A 101 -13.95 29.92 21.21
CA ASN A 101 -15.19 30.55 20.75
C ASN A 101 -16.28 29.49 20.68
N LEU A 102 -17.35 29.66 21.48
CA LEU A 102 -18.46 28.73 21.61
C LEU A 102 -19.26 28.53 20.31
N ASN A 103 -19.08 29.40 19.32
CA ASN A 103 -19.71 29.25 18.01
C ASN A 103 -18.97 28.28 17.09
N PHE A 104 -17.82 27.79 17.51
CA PHE A 104 -17.01 26.85 16.74
C PHE A 104 -16.72 25.58 17.53
N ARG A 105 -16.61 24.48 16.83
CA ARG A 105 -16.13 23.21 17.37
C ARG A 105 -15.05 22.63 16.49
N ARG A 106 -14.04 22.09 17.13
CA ARG A 106 -13.03 21.29 16.46
C ARG A 106 -13.53 19.86 16.38
N VAL A 107 -13.48 19.31 15.19
CA VAL A 107 -13.86 17.93 14.90
C VAL A 107 -12.68 17.22 14.26
N ASP A 108 -12.18 16.19 14.93
CA ASP A 108 -11.11 15.33 14.44
C ASP A 108 -11.74 14.01 13.97
N ALA A 109 -11.61 13.70 12.67
CA ALA A 109 -11.99 12.41 12.11
C ALA A 109 -10.75 11.52 12.04
N ARG A 110 -10.73 10.46 12.82
CA ARG A 110 -9.62 9.49 12.87
C ARG A 110 -10.07 8.20 12.20
N ILE A 111 -9.28 7.72 11.24
CA ILE A 111 -9.59 6.51 10.48
C ILE A 111 -8.62 5.40 10.87
N VAL A 112 -9.16 4.21 11.09
CA VAL A 112 -8.41 2.98 11.29
C VAL A 112 -8.79 1.96 10.20
N ASP A 113 -7.84 1.12 9.83
CA ASP A 113 -8.08 0.01 8.90
C ASP A 113 -8.88 -1.13 9.58
N ALA A 114 -9.17 -2.18 8.82
CA ALA A 114 -9.88 -3.35 9.31
C ALA A 114 -9.16 -4.05 10.48
N SER A 115 -7.83 -3.91 10.57
CA SER A 115 -7.01 -4.48 11.66
C SER A 115 -6.92 -3.57 12.89
N GLY A 116 -7.52 -2.37 12.85
CA GLY A 116 -7.47 -1.40 13.93
C GLY A 116 -6.22 -0.51 13.94
N ARG A 117 -5.38 -0.57 12.90
CA ARG A 117 -4.21 0.29 12.79
C ARG A 117 -4.63 1.69 12.35
N PRO A 118 -4.10 2.74 12.97
CA PRO A 118 -4.39 4.11 12.56
C PRO A 118 -3.83 4.36 11.16
N VAL A 119 -4.68 4.88 10.28
CA VAL A 119 -4.30 5.21 8.89
C VAL A 119 -4.14 6.72 8.74
N LEU A 120 -5.12 7.49 9.25
CA LEU A 120 -5.21 8.92 9.02
C LEU A 120 -6.03 9.61 10.09
N GLY A 121 -5.74 10.91 10.31
CA GLY A 121 -6.58 11.84 11.04
C GLY A 121 -6.73 13.15 10.28
N LEU A 122 -7.98 13.60 10.07
CA LEU A 122 -8.30 14.92 9.52
C LEU A 122 -8.99 15.75 10.59
N THR A 123 -8.65 17.03 10.63
CA THR A 123 -9.25 18.01 11.54
C THR A 123 -10.02 19.05 10.77
N ALA A 124 -11.24 19.35 11.19
CA ALA A 124 -12.03 20.47 10.70
C ALA A 124 -12.57 21.31 11.85
N VAL A 125 -12.88 22.57 11.55
CA VAL A 125 -13.60 23.44 12.47
C VAL A 125 -15.00 23.66 11.87
N LEU A 126 -16.01 23.35 12.66
CA LEU A 126 -17.40 23.53 12.30
C LEU A 126 -17.96 24.75 13.02
N SER A 127 -18.68 25.63 12.28
CA SER A 127 -19.42 26.75 12.83
C SER A 127 -20.84 26.35 13.19
N ARG A 128 -21.44 27.08 14.10
CA ARG A 128 -22.85 26.91 14.48
C ARG A 128 -23.82 27.51 13.45
N TYR A 129 -23.31 28.43 12.60
CA TYR A 129 -24.08 29.18 11.60
C TYR A 129 -23.45 29.00 10.22
#